data_df1a0b56ac33e28d983c66bcc3e0a59e
#
_entry.id   df1a0b56ac33e28d983c66bcc3e0a59e
#
_cell.length_a   1.000
_cell.length_b   1.000
_cell.length_c   1.000
_cell.angle_alpha   90.00
_cell.angle_beta   90.00
_cell.angle_gamma   90.00
#
_symmetry.space_group_name_H-M   'P 1'
#
loop_
_entity.id
_entity.type
_entity.pdbx_description
1 polymer ?
#
loop_
_entity_poly.entity_id
_entity_poly.type
_entity_poly.pdbx_seq_one_letter_code
_entity_poly.pdbx_strand_id
1 'polypeptide(L)'
;MKRKSALTPLEIYKLLDQSNCKRCMLPSCLAFAAAVIGGQKKLEDCPSLSEESKQLLSVNLVQRRTSDDIRAEFMEKLKEQVGNLEFSSVAERVGGECGKQCDILSIRSLGKEFYVDHCGVVRSECHIIPWVEAPLLSYICNPDHQQITGNWISFREIKGGIEWRGLFRSRCETPLRILADKYPELLADIVELFLGKEVEGFEADIALVLHPFPHVPILICYQASDGDIESELNIFFDECCGVNLHVKSIYTLCAGLVKMFEQIARNHY
;
A
#
# COMPACT_ATOMS: atom_id res chain seq x y z
N MET A 1 -18.66 27.28 15.79
CA MET A 1 -19.38 26.22 15.09
C MET A 1 -19.23 24.92 15.89
N LYS A 2 -20.31 24.41 16.50
CA LYS A 2 -20.28 23.10 17.20
C LYS A 2 -20.02 21.99 16.17
N ARG A 3 -18.95 21.20 16.35
CA ARG A 3 -18.73 19.97 15.58
C ARG A 3 -19.95 19.08 15.78
N LYS A 4 -20.70 18.76 14.71
CA LYS A 4 -21.71 17.68 14.74
C LYS A 4 -20.98 16.40 15.13
N SER A 5 -21.31 15.82 16.27
CA SER A 5 -20.76 14.53 16.68
C SER A 5 -21.25 13.47 15.70
N ALA A 6 -20.32 12.65 15.17
CA ALA A 6 -20.70 11.53 14.33
C ALA A 6 -21.61 10.59 15.10
N LEU A 7 -22.71 10.13 14.48
CA LEU A 7 -23.63 9.17 15.07
C LEU A 7 -22.89 7.91 15.55
N THR A 8 -23.24 7.47 16.74
CA THR A 8 -22.73 6.22 17.32
C THR A 8 -23.70 5.06 17.01
N PRO A 9 -23.24 3.78 17.04
CA PRO A 9 -24.12 2.64 16.88
C PRO A 9 -25.27 2.64 17.89
N LEU A 10 -25.03 3.14 19.11
CA LEU A 10 -26.05 3.24 20.15
C LEU A 10 -27.14 4.27 19.83
N GLU A 11 -26.81 5.36 19.16
CA GLU A 11 -27.80 6.35 18.74
C GLU A 11 -28.71 5.81 17.65
N ILE A 12 -28.20 5.06 16.67
CA ILE A 12 -29.01 4.34 15.69
C ILE A 12 -29.86 3.26 16.39
N TYR A 13 -29.23 2.47 17.27
CA TYR A 13 -29.93 1.40 18.00
C TYR A 13 -31.14 1.91 18.78
N LYS A 14 -31.08 3.11 19.37
CA LYS A 14 -32.20 3.73 20.10
C LYS A 14 -33.40 4.07 19.23
N LEU A 15 -33.22 4.24 17.91
CA LEU A 15 -34.27 4.54 16.94
C LEU A 15 -34.83 3.29 16.26
N LEU A 16 -34.23 2.12 16.50
CA LEU A 16 -34.72 0.82 16.06
C LEU A 16 -35.76 0.29 17.05
N ASP A 17 -36.62 -0.60 16.59
CA ASP A 17 -37.62 -1.29 17.42
C ASP A 17 -37.03 -2.28 18.45
N GLN A 18 -35.74 -2.53 18.37
CA GLN A 18 -34.93 -3.37 19.25
C GLN A 18 -35.43 -4.83 19.36
N SER A 19 -36.32 -5.25 18.44
CA SER A 19 -36.94 -6.58 18.44
C SER A 19 -35.98 -7.73 18.12
N ASN A 20 -34.80 -7.42 17.60
CA ASN A 20 -33.83 -8.40 17.10
C ASN A 20 -34.44 -9.42 16.12
N CYS A 21 -35.38 -8.97 15.29
CA CYS A 21 -36.20 -9.80 14.38
C CYS A 21 -35.40 -10.53 13.28
N LYS A 22 -34.13 -10.19 13.10
CA LYS A 22 -33.19 -10.79 12.11
C LYS A 22 -33.59 -10.61 10.64
N ARG A 23 -34.66 -9.85 10.32
CA ARG A 23 -35.10 -9.64 8.93
C ARG A 23 -34.06 -8.94 8.06
N CYS A 24 -33.15 -8.14 8.67
CA CYS A 24 -31.99 -7.53 8.01
C CYS A 24 -30.81 -8.48 7.82
N MET A 25 -30.97 -9.79 8.12
CA MET A 25 -29.94 -10.85 8.09
C MET A 25 -28.79 -10.65 9.08
N LEU A 26 -28.97 -9.84 10.13
CA LEU A 26 -28.01 -9.65 11.18
C LEU A 26 -28.51 -10.21 12.52
N PRO A 27 -27.62 -10.63 13.43
CA PRO A 27 -28.01 -11.35 14.66
C PRO A 27 -28.78 -10.47 15.65
N SER A 28 -28.59 -9.14 15.60
CA SER A 28 -29.26 -8.20 16.50
C SER A 28 -29.40 -6.81 15.88
N CYS A 29 -30.31 -6.00 16.43
CA CYS A 29 -30.48 -4.60 16.03
C CYS A 29 -29.24 -3.75 16.34
N LEU A 30 -28.46 -4.09 17.36
CA LEU A 30 -27.18 -3.42 17.65
C LEU A 30 -26.12 -3.77 16.58
N ALA A 31 -26.08 -5.02 16.12
CA ALA A 31 -25.20 -5.43 15.02
C ALA A 31 -25.60 -4.72 13.71
N PHE A 32 -26.91 -4.52 13.47
CA PHE A 32 -27.40 -3.72 12.34
C PHE A 32 -26.94 -2.26 12.44
N ALA A 33 -27.11 -1.63 13.60
CA ALA A 33 -26.67 -0.25 13.82
C ALA A 33 -25.16 -0.07 13.60
N ALA A 34 -24.33 -1.04 14.04
CA ALA A 34 -22.90 -1.05 13.80
C ALA A 34 -22.56 -1.23 12.31
N ALA A 35 -23.27 -2.13 11.61
CA ALA A 35 -23.09 -2.37 10.18
C ALA A 35 -23.49 -1.16 9.31
N VAL A 36 -24.52 -0.40 9.71
CA VAL A 36 -24.90 0.85 9.04
C VAL A 36 -23.81 1.91 9.19
N ILE A 37 -23.26 2.09 10.38
CA ILE A 37 -22.14 3.03 10.59
C ILE A 37 -20.88 2.58 9.85
N GLY A 38 -20.65 1.26 9.75
CA GLY A 38 -19.55 0.66 8.99
C GLY A 38 -19.74 0.70 7.48
N GLY A 39 -20.90 1.18 6.96
CA GLY A 39 -21.20 1.21 5.53
C GLY A 39 -21.52 -0.17 4.92
N GLN A 40 -21.65 -1.22 5.74
CA GLN A 40 -21.95 -2.59 5.29
C GLN A 40 -23.45 -2.81 5.04
N LYS A 41 -24.29 -1.97 5.63
CA LYS A 41 -25.76 -2.00 5.51
C LYS A 41 -26.30 -0.58 5.32
N LYS A 42 -27.44 -0.48 4.61
CA LYS A 42 -28.20 0.77 4.46
C LYS A 42 -29.35 0.81 5.47
N LEU A 43 -29.84 2.01 5.79
CA LEU A 43 -30.99 2.16 6.69
C LEU A 43 -32.24 1.46 6.14
N GLU A 44 -32.36 1.42 4.82
CA GLU A 44 -33.45 0.77 4.07
C GLU A 44 -33.48 -0.74 4.27
N ASP A 45 -32.36 -1.36 4.64
CA ASP A 45 -32.26 -2.81 4.90
C ASP A 45 -33.00 -3.25 6.17
N CYS A 46 -33.42 -2.29 7.02
CA CYS A 46 -34.28 -2.59 8.18
C CYS A 46 -35.74 -2.33 7.86
N PRO A 47 -36.54 -3.40 7.71
CA PRO A 47 -37.99 -3.23 7.38
C PRO A 47 -38.84 -2.65 8.53
N SER A 48 -38.31 -2.64 9.75
CA SER A 48 -39.00 -2.12 10.94
C SER A 48 -38.65 -0.65 11.24
N LEU A 49 -37.76 -0.03 10.46
CA LEU A 49 -37.37 1.36 10.65
C LEU A 49 -38.37 2.28 9.92
N SER A 50 -39.01 3.22 10.65
CA SER A 50 -39.93 4.17 10.07
C SER A 50 -39.22 5.15 9.11
N GLU A 51 -39.96 5.64 8.11
CA GLU A 51 -39.44 6.62 7.15
C GLU A 51 -38.97 7.91 7.82
N GLU A 52 -39.67 8.35 8.89
CA GLU A 52 -39.26 9.50 9.69
C GLU A 52 -37.90 9.28 10.35
N SER A 53 -37.68 8.08 10.93
CA SER A 53 -36.40 7.71 11.53
C SER A 53 -35.30 7.58 10.49
N LYS A 54 -35.59 7.06 9.29
CA LYS A 54 -34.63 7.00 8.18
C LYS A 54 -34.20 8.40 7.74
N GLN A 55 -35.15 9.33 7.59
CA GLN A 55 -34.84 10.72 7.22
C GLN A 55 -34.01 11.43 8.30
N LEU A 56 -34.35 11.25 9.58
CA LEU A 56 -33.63 11.83 10.70
C LEU A 56 -32.17 11.31 10.77
N LEU A 57 -32.01 10.01 10.55
CA LEU A 57 -30.70 9.35 10.55
C LEU A 57 -29.90 9.69 9.31
N SER A 58 -30.50 9.77 8.12
CA SER A 58 -29.78 10.08 6.87
C SER A 58 -29.14 11.46 6.87
N VAL A 59 -29.80 12.47 7.50
CA VAL A 59 -29.26 13.83 7.66
C VAL A 59 -28.03 13.85 8.59
N ASN A 60 -27.94 12.92 9.52
CA ASN A 60 -26.88 12.85 10.53
C ASN A 60 -25.88 11.72 10.30
N LEU A 61 -26.21 10.79 9.41
CA LEU A 61 -25.26 9.77 8.95
C LEU A 61 -24.24 10.44 8.03
N VAL A 62 -23.15 10.88 8.62
CA VAL A 62 -21.90 10.99 7.86
C VAL A 62 -21.51 9.54 7.59
N GLN A 63 -21.87 9.02 6.41
CA GLN A 63 -21.39 7.71 5.98
C GLN A 63 -19.88 7.70 6.21
N ARG A 64 -19.40 6.85 7.12
CA ARG A 64 -18.00 6.57 7.23
C ARG A 64 -17.62 5.98 5.88
N ARG A 65 -16.85 6.74 5.10
CA ARG A 65 -16.27 6.26 3.86
C ARG A 65 -15.61 4.92 4.16
N THR A 66 -15.93 3.90 3.40
CA THR A 66 -15.25 2.62 3.52
C THR A 66 -13.78 2.80 3.16
N SER A 67 -12.92 1.90 3.61
CA SER A 67 -11.51 1.92 3.18
C SER A 67 -11.39 1.85 1.65
N ASP A 68 -12.33 1.17 1.00
CA ASP A 68 -12.39 1.02 -0.45
C ASP A 68 -12.81 2.32 -1.15
N ASP A 69 -13.78 3.08 -0.59
CA ASP A 69 -14.16 4.40 -1.11
C ASP A 69 -13.00 5.40 -1.03
N ILE A 70 -12.28 5.41 0.10
CA ILE A 70 -11.09 6.26 0.30
C ILE A 70 -10.00 5.90 -0.71
N ARG A 71 -9.80 4.61 -0.95
CA ARG A 71 -8.82 4.10 -1.90
C ARG A 71 -9.19 4.46 -3.33
N ALA A 72 -10.45 4.26 -3.71
CA ALA A 72 -10.96 4.62 -5.04
C ALA A 72 -10.80 6.13 -5.31
N GLU A 73 -11.21 6.98 -4.36
CA GLU A 73 -11.03 8.43 -4.48
C GLU A 73 -9.56 8.84 -4.58
N PHE A 74 -8.69 8.18 -3.85
CA PHE A 74 -7.24 8.42 -3.92
C PHE A 74 -6.68 8.05 -5.31
N MET A 75 -7.09 6.90 -5.86
CA MET A 75 -6.69 6.46 -7.20
C MET A 75 -7.18 7.42 -8.28
N GLU A 76 -8.44 7.87 -8.22
CA GLU A 76 -8.97 8.85 -9.18
C GLU A 76 -8.19 10.17 -9.15
N LYS A 77 -7.84 10.66 -7.95
CA LYS A 77 -7.00 11.86 -7.82
C LYS A 77 -5.60 11.67 -8.42
N LEU A 78 -4.98 10.51 -8.23
CA LEU A 78 -3.68 10.21 -8.83
C LEU A 78 -3.78 10.19 -10.36
N LYS A 79 -4.81 9.55 -10.91
CA LYS A 79 -5.04 9.52 -12.36
C LYS A 79 -5.25 10.91 -12.94
N GLU A 80 -6.05 11.75 -12.27
CA GLU A 80 -6.24 13.15 -12.65
C GLU A 80 -4.92 13.93 -12.64
N GLN A 81 -4.09 13.73 -11.61
CA GLN A 81 -2.76 14.35 -11.53
C GLN A 81 -1.85 13.90 -12.68
N VAL A 82 -1.82 12.60 -12.99
CA VAL A 82 -1.05 12.06 -14.13
C VAL A 82 -1.49 12.69 -15.45
N GLY A 83 -2.81 12.88 -15.64
CA GLY A 83 -3.35 13.51 -16.85
C GLY A 83 -2.89 14.95 -17.08
N ASN A 84 -2.46 15.64 -16.02
CA ASN A 84 -1.96 17.01 -16.08
C ASN A 84 -0.43 17.09 -16.24
N LEU A 85 0.28 15.95 -16.30
CA LEU A 85 1.73 15.93 -16.42
C LEU A 85 2.19 15.94 -17.89
N GLU A 86 3.27 16.65 -18.13
CA GLU A 86 4.01 16.56 -19.39
C GLU A 86 5.06 15.45 -19.29
N PHE A 87 4.82 14.31 -19.93
CA PHE A 87 5.66 13.11 -19.79
C PHE A 87 7.10 13.31 -20.27
N SER A 88 7.35 14.23 -21.21
CA SER A 88 8.71 14.59 -21.62
C SER A 88 9.56 15.11 -20.47
N SER A 89 8.99 15.96 -19.62
CA SER A 89 9.68 16.51 -18.45
C SER A 89 9.71 15.54 -17.26
N VAL A 90 8.71 14.69 -17.17
CA VAL A 90 8.59 13.70 -16.08
C VAL A 90 9.57 12.54 -16.28
N ALA A 91 9.73 12.06 -17.51
CA ALA A 91 10.52 10.87 -17.82
C ALA A 91 11.95 10.95 -17.24
N GLU A 92 12.67 12.04 -17.53
CA GLU A 92 14.03 12.24 -17.00
C GLU A 92 14.05 12.27 -15.46
N ARG A 93 13.11 12.99 -14.87
CA ARG A 93 13.01 13.15 -13.40
C ARG A 93 12.78 11.85 -12.67
N VAL A 94 11.94 10.96 -13.21
CA VAL A 94 11.59 9.67 -12.58
C VAL A 94 12.48 8.51 -13.02
N GLY A 95 13.48 8.77 -13.86
CA GLY A 95 14.34 7.72 -14.42
C GLY A 95 13.57 6.79 -15.37
N GLY A 96 12.54 7.32 -16.04
CA GLY A 96 11.75 6.63 -17.05
C GLY A 96 12.08 7.09 -18.46
N GLU A 97 11.33 6.58 -19.42
CA GLU A 97 11.47 6.94 -20.84
C GLU A 97 10.10 7.29 -21.43
N CYS A 98 10.06 8.17 -22.38
CA CYS A 98 8.88 8.39 -23.21
C CYS A 98 9.22 8.29 -24.69
N GLY A 99 8.28 7.76 -25.49
CA GLY A 99 8.42 7.67 -26.94
C GLY A 99 8.41 9.06 -27.61
N LYS A 100 8.56 9.11 -28.93
CA LYS A 100 8.64 10.37 -29.68
C LYS A 100 7.42 11.30 -29.52
N GLN A 101 6.24 10.74 -29.29
CA GLN A 101 5.00 11.50 -29.04
C GLN A 101 4.72 11.73 -27.56
N CYS A 102 5.50 11.08 -26.68
CA CYS A 102 5.35 11.14 -25.21
C CYS A 102 3.92 10.88 -24.69
N ASP A 103 3.12 10.08 -25.41
CA ASP A 103 1.77 9.70 -24.99
C ASP A 103 1.79 8.60 -23.91
N ILE A 104 2.91 7.91 -23.80
CA ILE A 104 3.13 6.81 -22.85
C ILE A 104 4.46 7.01 -22.15
N LEU A 105 4.43 6.97 -20.81
CA LEU A 105 5.60 6.97 -19.96
C LEU A 105 5.95 5.52 -19.60
N SER A 106 7.18 5.09 -19.89
CA SER A 106 7.73 3.81 -19.48
C SER A 106 8.58 3.97 -18.22
N ILE A 107 8.34 3.13 -17.23
CA ILE A 107 9.11 3.09 -15.98
C ILE A 107 9.45 1.65 -15.65
N ARG A 108 10.71 1.40 -15.32
CA ARG A 108 11.15 0.08 -14.88
C ARG A 108 10.83 -0.14 -13.40
N SER A 109 10.12 -1.22 -13.09
CA SER A 109 9.84 -1.66 -11.73
C SER A 109 10.28 -3.11 -11.58
N LEU A 110 11.21 -3.37 -10.66
CA LEU A 110 11.73 -4.73 -10.40
C LEU A 110 12.15 -5.46 -11.70
N GLY A 111 12.86 -4.76 -12.57
CA GLY A 111 13.34 -5.30 -13.84
C GLY A 111 12.29 -5.46 -14.95
N LYS A 112 11.03 -5.11 -14.70
CA LYS A 112 9.93 -5.16 -15.69
C LYS A 112 9.49 -3.76 -16.10
N GLU A 113 9.09 -3.62 -17.38
CA GLU A 113 8.57 -2.34 -17.88
C GLU A 113 7.10 -2.16 -17.52
N PHE A 114 6.78 -0.98 -17.01
CA PHE A 114 5.43 -0.51 -16.75
C PHE A 114 5.17 0.72 -17.62
N TYR A 115 4.04 0.72 -18.29
CA TYR A 115 3.62 1.77 -19.22
C TYR A 115 2.43 2.51 -18.61
N VAL A 116 2.50 3.83 -18.59
CA VAL A 116 1.45 4.69 -18.02
C VAL A 116 1.02 5.69 -19.09
N ASP A 117 -0.27 5.76 -19.39
CA ASP A 117 -0.84 6.74 -20.29
C ASP A 117 -1.37 7.98 -19.55
N HIS A 118 -1.78 9.03 -20.29
CA HIS A 118 -2.33 10.26 -19.70
C HIS A 118 -3.67 10.08 -18.97
N CYS A 119 -4.32 8.93 -19.09
CA CYS A 119 -5.47 8.59 -18.25
C CYS A 119 -5.07 7.94 -16.93
N GLY A 120 -3.76 7.79 -16.67
CA GLY A 120 -3.24 7.08 -15.49
C GLY A 120 -3.49 5.59 -15.53
N VAL A 121 -3.74 5.02 -16.72
CA VAL A 121 -3.90 3.57 -16.88
C VAL A 121 -2.51 2.96 -16.98
N VAL A 122 -2.26 2.03 -16.06
CA VAL A 122 -0.99 1.28 -15.98
C VAL A 122 -1.12 -0.01 -16.78
N ARG A 123 -0.12 -0.31 -17.61
CA ARG A 123 0.00 -1.56 -18.38
C ARG A 123 1.38 -2.17 -18.17
N SER A 124 1.48 -3.48 -18.16
CA SER A 124 2.73 -4.24 -18.13
C SER A 124 2.50 -5.63 -18.70
N GLU A 125 3.56 -6.32 -19.10
CA GLU A 125 3.50 -7.73 -19.47
C GLU A 125 3.27 -8.65 -18.25
N CYS A 126 3.62 -8.16 -17.05
CA CYS A 126 3.34 -8.87 -15.81
C CYS A 126 1.99 -8.44 -15.20
N HIS A 127 1.47 -9.27 -14.31
CA HIS A 127 0.22 -8.98 -13.61
C HIS A 127 0.36 -7.71 -12.75
N ILE A 128 -0.49 -6.71 -13.03
CA ILE A 128 -0.52 -5.45 -12.28
C ILE A 128 -1.30 -5.68 -11.00
N ILE A 129 -0.60 -5.59 -9.89
CA ILE A 129 -1.20 -5.72 -8.56
C ILE A 129 -1.43 -4.34 -7.94
N PRO A 130 -2.51 -4.15 -7.17
CA PRO A 130 -2.86 -2.85 -6.59
C PRO A 130 -1.77 -2.21 -5.71
N TRP A 131 -0.84 -3.04 -5.18
CA TRP A 131 0.27 -2.59 -4.34
C TRP A 131 1.38 -1.87 -5.13
N VAL A 132 1.42 -2.05 -6.45
CA VAL A 132 2.37 -1.38 -7.35
C VAL A 132 1.72 -0.17 -8.00
N GLU A 133 0.46 -0.29 -8.46
CA GLU A 133 -0.24 0.76 -9.22
C GLU A 133 -0.28 2.11 -8.48
N ALA A 134 -0.82 2.14 -7.25
CA ALA A 134 -0.93 3.37 -6.49
C ALA A 134 0.43 3.99 -6.11
N PRO A 135 1.43 3.23 -5.61
CA PRO A 135 2.78 3.75 -5.42
C PRO A 135 3.45 4.24 -6.70
N LEU A 136 3.27 3.57 -7.85
CA LEU A 136 3.82 3.99 -9.14
C LEU A 136 3.26 5.34 -9.57
N LEU A 137 1.93 5.50 -9.55
CA LEU A 137 1.30 6.78 -9.89
C LEU A 137 1.72 7.89 -8.89
N SER A 138 1.82 7.57 -7.59
CA SER A 138 2.32 8.52 -6.59
C SER A 138 3.77 8.94 -6.87
N TYR A 139 4.61 8.01 -7.30
CA TYR A 139 6.01 8.24 -7.68
C TYR A 139 6.09 9.18 -8.89
N ILE A 140 5.30 8.94 -9.94
CA ILE A 140 5.25 9.77 -11.14
C ILE A 140 4.77 11.20 -10.83
N CYS A 141 3.74 11.33 -9.98
CA CYS A 141 3.13 12.62 -9.64
C CYS A 141 3.99 13.46 -8.68
N ASN A 142 5.00 12.88 -8.05
CA ASN A 142 5.85 13.64 -7.14
C ASN A 142 6.75 14.62 -7.94
N PRO A 143 6.72 15.93 -7.64
CA PRO A 143 7.56 16.91 -8.34
C PRO A 143 9.02 16.91 -7.87
N ASP A 144 9.27 16.49 -6.62
CA ASP A 144 10.56 16.65 -5.93
C ASP A 144 11.37 15.34 -5.93
N HIS A 145 11.82 14.90 -7.10
CA HIS A 145 12.68 13.73 -7.19
C HIS A 145 14.15 14.05 -6.91
N GLN A 146 14.79 13.17 -6.13
CA GLN A 146 16.22 13.19 -5.86
C GLN A 146 16.89 11.93 -6.43
N GLN A 147 18.12 12.09 -6.84
CA GLN A 147 18.99 10.99 -7.27
C GLN A 147 19.39 10.11 -6.07
N ILE A 148 19.71 8.86 -6.34
CA ILE A 148 20.19 7.90 -5.35
C ILE A 148 21.46 8.45 -4.71
N THR A 149 21.51 8.45 -3.36
CA THR A 149 22.62 8.98 -2.57
C THR A 149 23.65 7.91 -2.19
N GLY A 150 23.23 6.65 -2.10
CA GLY A 150 24.01 5.54 -1.56
C GLY A 150 24.01 5.48 -0.02
N ASN A 151 23.31 6.39 0.65
CA ASN A 151 23.18 6.41 2.11
C ASN A 151 21.93 5.62 2.53
N TRP A 152 22.13 4.58 3.31
CA TRP A 152 21.06 3.68 3.73
C TRP A 152 20.50 4.06 5.11
N ILE A 153 19.21 4.28 5.19
CA ILE A 153 18.47 4.60 6.41
C ILE A 153 17.39 3.56 6.67
N SER A 154 17.04 3.35 7.94
CA SER A 154 15.93 2.47 8.30
C SER A 154 14.58 3.13 8.01
N PHE A 155 13.52 2.33 7.88
CA PHE A 155 12.15 2.84 7.64
C PHE A 155 11.72 3.90 8.67
N ARG A 156 12.13 3.77 9.94
CA ARG A 156 11.79 4.73 11.01
C ARG A 156 12.40 6.11 10.82
N GLU A 157 13.50 6.21 10.07
CA GLU A 157 14.21 7.48 9.81
C GLU A 157 13.60 8.24 8.64
N ILE A 158 12.83 7.56 7.78
CA ILE A 158 12.02 8.23 6.75
C ILE A 158 11.01 9.16 7.45
N LYS A 159 10.81 10.34 6.92
CA LYS A 159 9.83 11.31 7.44
C LYS A 159 8.44 10.67 7.63
N GLY A 160 7.96 10.62 8.87
CA GLY A 160 6.70 9.95 9.26
C GLY A 160 6.82 8.43 9.45
N GLY A 161 8.00 7.84 9.27
CA GLY A 161 8.22 6.40 9.40
C GLY A 161 8.14 5.89 10.84
N ILE A 162 8.49 6.73 11.81
CA ILE A 162 8.48 6.36 13.22
C ILE A 162 7.09 5.91 13.71
N GLU A 163 6.03 6.53 13.19
CA GLU A 163 4.64 6.19 13.52
C GLU A 163 4.21 4.84 12.96
N TRP A 164 4.81 4.42 11.86
CA TRP A 164 4.49 3.21 11.11
C TRP A 164 5.46 2.06 11.38
N ARG A 165 6.55 2.29 12.14
CA ARG A 165 7.63 1.31 12.34
C ARG A 165 7.14 -0.06 12.82
N GLY A 166 6.20 -0.08 13.78
CA GLY A 166 5.67 -1.34 14.34
C GLY A 166 4.86 -2.13 13.30
N LEU A 167 4.09 -1.41 12.47
CA LEU A 167 3.34 -2.01 11.38
C LEU A 167 4.27 -2.49 10.27
N PHE A 168 5.30 -1.71 9.92
CA PHE A 168 6.31 -2.08 8.92
C PHE A 168 7.05 -3.35 9.34
N ARG A 169 7.56 -3.40 10.58
CA ARG A 169 8.21 -4.59 11.12
C ARG A 169 7.30 -5.83 11.05
N SER A 170 6.07 -5.72 11.50
CA SER A 170 5.12 -6.83 11.55
C SER A 170 4.60 -7.30 10.18
N ARG A 171 4.60 -6.44 9.17
CA ARG A 171 4.04 -6.72 7.84
C ARG A 171 5.09 -6.89 6.74
N CYS A 172 6.31 -6.42 6.98
CA CYS A 172 7.39 -6.49 6.00
C CYS A 172 8.58 -7.30 6.52
N GLU A 173 9.27 -6.83 7.55
CA GLU A 173 10.52 -7.46 8.00
C GLU A 173 10.30 -8.85 8.59
N THR A 174 9.38 -8.98 9.56
CA THR A 174 9.13 -10.26 10.23
C THR A 174 8.63 -11.36 9.27
N PRO A 175 7.65 -11.14 8.38
CA PRO A 175 7.24 -12.17 7.42
C PRO A 175 8.35 -12.55 6.45
N LEU A 176 9.14 -11.58 5.96
CA LEU A 176 10.24 -11.86 5.04
C LEU A 176 11.36 -12.64 5.73
N ARG A 177 11.67 -12.35 7.01
CA ARG A 177 12.60 -13.13 7.83
C ARG A 177 12.16 -14.59 7.93
N ILE A 178 10.88 -14.83 8.28
CA ILE A 178 10.31 -16.18 8.38
C ILE A 178 10.41 -16.94 7.05
N LEU A 179 10.20 -16.24 5.92
CA LEU A 179 10.36 -16.83 4.61
C LEU A 179 11.82 -17.20 4.32
N ALA A 180 12.76 -16.31 4.63
CA ALA A 180 14.19 -16.56 4.44
C ALA A 180 14.68 -17.71 5.32
N ASP A 181 14.23 -17.80 6.57
CA ASP A 181 14.54 -18.92 7.48
C ASP A 181 14.03 -20.26 6.93
N LYS A 182 12.86 -20.25 6.31
CA LYS A 182 12.20 -21.46 5.80
C LYS A 182 12.71 -21.90 4.43
N TYR A 183 13.09 -20.96 3.60
CA TYR A 183 13.48 -21.17 2.19
C TYR A 183 14.81 -20.47 1.92
N PRO A 184 15.96 -21.12 2.20
CA PRO A 184 17.29 -20.49 2.10
C PRO A 184 17.62 -19.93 0.71
N GLU A 185 17.13 -20.57 -0.36
CA GLU A 185 17.36 -20.14 -1.74
C GLU A 185 16.50 -18.94 -2.17
N LEU A 186 15.47 -18.61 -1.40
CA LEU A 186 14.47 -17.61 -1.80
C LEU A 186 15.08 -16.23 -2.08
N LEU A 187 16.04 -15.79 -1.27
CA LEU A 187 16.66 -14.49 -1.45
C LEU A 187 17.52 -14.43 -2.73
N ALA A 188 18.19 -15.52 -3.08
CA ALA A 188 18.93 -15.64 -4.34
C ALA A 188 17.96 -15.63 -5.54
N ASP A 189 16.85 -16.38 -5.48
CA ASP A 189 15.82 -16.39 -6.51
C ASP A 189 15.19 -15.00 -6.70
N ILE A 190 14.98 -14.25 -5.62
CA ILE A 190 14.48 -12.87 -5.67
C ILE A 190 15.46 -11.97 -6.43
N VAL A 191 16.76 -12.11 -6.19
CA VAL A 191 17.80 -11.35 -6.92
C VAL A 191 17.71 -11.63 -8.41
N GLU A 192 17.63 -12.90 -8.80
CA GLU A 192 17.56 -13.29 -10.21
C GLU A 192 16.25 -12.84 -10.88
N LEU A 193 15.10 -13.12 -10.24
CA LEU A 193 13.77 -12.80 -10.80
C LEU A 193 13.52 -11.30 -10.98
N PHE A 194 14.06 -10.48 -10.10
CA PHE A 194 13.79 -9.05 -10.05
C PHE A 194 14.98 -8.17 -10.45
N LEU A 195 16.00 -8.78 -11.08
CA LEU A 195 17.23 -8.10 -11.49
C LEU A 195 17.85 -7.30 -10.34
N GLY A 196 17.81 -7.89 -9.15
CA GLY A 196 18.47 -7.35 -7.97
C GLY A 196 20.00 -7.50 -8.05
N LYS A 197 20.68 -7.00 -7.03
CA LYS A 197 22.13 -7.19 -6.87
C LYS A 197 22.43 -7.59 -5.44
N GLU A 198 23.24 -8.63 -5.27
CA GLU A 198 23.92 -8.85 -4.02
C GLU A 198 24.99 -7.77 -3.82
N VAL A 199 25.15 -7.33 -2.60
CA VAL A 199 26.09 -6.27 -2.22
C VAL A 199 26.88 -6.70 -0.99
N GLU A 200 28.12 -6.24 -0.91
CA GLU A 200 29.03 -6.51 0.20
C GLU A 200 29.19 -5.28 1.10
N GLY A 201 29.78 -5.46 2.28
CA GLY A 201 30.09 -4.37 3.20
C GLY A 201 29.03 -4.10 4.26
N PHE A 202 28.05 -5.00 4.40
CA PHE A 202 27.03 -4.96 5.45
C PHE A 202 27.25 -6.10 6.44
N GLU A 203 26.91 -5.89 7.71
CA GLU A 203 26.90 -6.94 8.74
C GLU A 203 25.67 -7.84 8.55
N ALA A 204 25.74 -8.74 7.57
CA ALA A 204 24.69 -9.66 7.19
C ALA A 204 25.25 -10.83 6.40
N ASP A 205 24.65 -12.01 6.48
CA ASP A 205 25.01 -13.16 5.64
C ASP A 205 24.60 -12.95 4.20
N ILE A 206 23.47 -12.29 3.99
CA ILE A 206 22.96 -11.92 2.66
C ILE A 206 22.53 -10.45 2.72
N ALA A 207 23.10 -9.66 1.82
CA ALA A 207 22.67 -8.29 1.57
C ALA A 207 22.37 -8.12 0.09
N LEU A 208 21.16 -7.65 -0.23
CA LEU A 208 20.71 -7.48 -1.61
C LEU A 208 19.98 -6.17 -1.80
N VAL A 209 20.10 -5.57 -2.99
CA VAL A 209 19.42 -4.35 -3.40
C VAL A 209 18.43 -4.66 -4.51
N LEU A 210 17.20 -4.22 -4.32
CA LEU A 210 16.14 -4.22 -5.33
C LEU A 210 15.77 -2.80 -5.69
N HIS A 211 15.29 -2.61 -6.92
CA HIS A 211 14.81 -1.33 -7.41
C HIS A 211 13.31 -1.42 -7.76
N PRO A 212 12.41 -1.28 -6.77
CA PRO A 212 10.98 -1.19 -7.04
C PRO A 212 10.63 -0.07 -8.01
N PHE A 213 11.32 1.06 -7.93
CA PHE A 213 11.32 2.12 -8.95
C PHE A 213 12.75 2.64 -9.12
N PRO A 214 13.09 3.35 -10.21
CA PRO A 214 14.46 3.78 -10.52
C PRO A 214 15.16 4.50 -9.38
N HIS A 215 14.47 5.43 -8.69
CA HIS A 215 15.02 6.19 -7.58
C HIS A 215 14.39 5.81 -6.22
N VAL A 216 14.01 4.55 -6.07
CA VAL A 216 13.51 3.98 -4.80
C VAL A 216 14.19 2.62 -4.56
N PRO A 217 15.53 2.59 -4.40
CA PRO A 217 16.21 1.36 -4.07
C PRO A 217 15.91 0.94 -2.61
N ILE A 218 15.77 -0.35 -2.39
CA ILE A 218 15.67 -0.97 -1.08
C ILE A 218 16.80 -1.96 -0.88
N LEU A 219 17.40 -1.95 0.30
CA LEU A 219 18.42 -2.89 0.71
C LEU A 219 17.80 -3.84 1.74
N ILE A 220 17.92 -5.13 1.51
CA ILE A 220 17.49 -6.18 2.42
C ILE A 220 18.73 -6.85 2.97
N CYS A 221 18.90 -6.81 4.30
CA CYS A 221 19.97 -7.47 5.03
C CYS A 221 19.38 -8.61 5.84
N TYR A 222 19.86 -9.81 5.64
CA TYR A 222 19.46 -11.01 6.36
C TYR A 222 20.65 -11.66 7.03
N GLN A 223 20.50 -11.93 8.32
CA GLN A 223 21.43 -12.70 9.16
C GLN A 223 20.73 -13.99 9.57
N ALA A 224 21.31 -15.13 9.23
CA ALA A 224 20.81 -16.42 9.63
C ALA A 224 20.98 -16.65 11.14
N SER A 225 20.19 -17.55 11.72
CA SER A 225 20.36 -17.95 13.10
C SER A 225 21.69 -18.68 13.30
N ASP A 226 22.40 -18.34 14.40
CA ASP A 226 23.64 -19.01 14.79
C ASP A 226 23.59 -19.39 16.29
N GLY A 227 23.51 -20.68 16.57
CA GLY A 227 23.39 -21.21 17.92
C GLY A 227 22.15 -20.67 18.64
N ASP A 228 22.35 -19.90 19.71
CA ASP A 228 21.28 -19.30 20.52
C ASP A 228 20.81 -17.92 19.98
N ILE A 229 21.43 -17.43 18.90
CA ILE A 229 21.06 -16.14 18.29
C ILE A 229 20.01 -16.39 17.22
N GLU A 230 18.84 -15.73 17.38
CA GLU A 230 17.78 -15.78 16.37
C GLU A 230 18.20 -15.07 15.08
N SER A 231 17.65 -15.51 13.95
CA SER A 231 17.81 -14.84 12.66
C SER A 231 17.26 -13.41 12.72
N GLU A 232 17.85 -12.51 11.94
CA GLU A 232 17.42 -11.13 11.82
C GLU A 232 17.28 -10.74 10.35
N LEU A 233 16.27 -9.91 10.05
CA LEU A 233 16.10 -9.30 8.73
C LEU A 233 15.67 -7.86 8.88
N ASN A 234 16.44 -6.98 8.25
CA ASN A 234 16.20 -5.55 8.21
C ASN A 234 16.08 -5.07 6.77
N ILE A 235 15.16 -4.12 6.55
CA ILE A 235 14.95 -3.46 5.26
C ILE A 235 15.33 -1.99 5.40
N PHE A 236 16.31 -1.57 4.60
CA PHE A 236 16.79 -0.20 4.53
C PHE A 236 16.40 0.45 3.20
N PHE A 237 16.42 1.76 3.20
CA PHE A 237 16.07 2.60 2.05
C PHE A 237 17.20 3.58 1.80
N ASP A 238 17.46 3.91 0.54
CA ASP A 238 18.28 5.08 0.25
C ASP A 238 17.59 6.33 0.81
N GLU A 239 18.37 7.25 1.32
CA GLU A 239 17.90 8.50 1.94
C GLU A 239 16.94 9.27 1.01
N CYS A 240 17.16 9.22 -0.32
CA CYS A 240 16.29 9.86 -1.31
C CYS A 240 14.87 9.28 -1.35
N CYS A 241 14.65 8.03 -0.91
CA CYS A 241 13.36 7.36 -1.01
C CYS A 241 12.23 8.12 -0.31
N GLY A 242 12.53 8.72 0.85
CA GLY A 242 11.56 9.48 1.64
C GLY A 242 11.15 10.81 0.99
N VAL A 243 11.93 11.31 0.02
CA VAL A 243 11.58 12.46 -0.81
C VAL A 243 10.84 11.97 -2.06
N ASN A 244 11.34 10.92 -2.71
CA ASN A 244 10.83 10.41 -3.98
C ASN A 244 9.46 9.74 -3.84
N LEU A 245 9.14 9.20 -2.66
CA LEU A 245 7.89 8.51 -2.41
C LEU A 245 7.42 8.73 -0.97
N HIS A 246 6.14 9.05 -0.80
CA HIS A 246 5.57 9.23 0.54
C HIS A 246 5.63 7.94 1.36
N VAL A 247 5.88 8.05 2.67
CA VAL A 247 6.07 6.91 3.60
C VAL A 247 4.97 5.84 3.53
N LYS A 248 3.70 6.25 3.34
CA LYS A 248 2.58 5.30 3.17
C LYS A 248 2.70 4.48 1.88
N SER A 249 3.17 5.10 0.80
CA SER A 249 3.39 4.42 -0.48
C SER A 249 4.60 3.48 -0.39
N ILE A 250 5.66 3.88 0.32
CA ILE A 250 6.81 3.00 0.61
C ILE A 250 6.34 1.78 1.41
N TYR A 251 5.56 1.99 2.47
CA TYR A 251 4.98 0.88 3.25
C TYR A 251 4.11 -0.04 2.39
N THR A 252 3.22 0.53 1.58
CA THR A 252 2.30 -0.24 0.71
C THR A 252 3.09 -1.08 -0.29
N LEU A 253 4.11 -0.49 -0.90
CA LEU A 253 5.01 -1.15 -1.86
C LEU A 253 5.73 -2.33 -1.20
N CYS A 254 6.39 -2.11 -0.05
CA CYS A 254 7.11 -3.18 0.66
C CYS A 254 6.19 -4.30 1.13
N ALA A 255 5.01 -3.98 1.69
CA ALA A 255 4.03 -4.98 2.11
C ALA A 255 3.50 -5.80 0.92
N GLY A 256 3.37 -5.17 -0.25
CA GLY A 256 3.03 -5.84 -1.50
C GLY A 256 4.13 -6.76 -2.01
N LEU A 257 5.38 -6.32 -1.94
CA LEU A 257 6.55 -7.13 -2.29
C LEU A 257 6.65 -8.39 -1.44
N VAL A 258 6.51 -8.25 -0.13
CA VAL A 258 6.55 -9.41 0.78
C VAL A 258 5.44 -10.41 0.45
N LYS A 259 4.22 -9.96 0.16
CA LYS A 259 3.14 -10.86 -0.28
C LYS A 259 3.46 -11.56 -1.61
N MET A 260 4.10 -10.87 -2.52
CA MET A 260 4.55 -11.46 -3.78
C MET A 260 5.61 -12.52 -3.53
N PHE A 261 6.57 -12.27 -2.64
CA PHE A 261 7.58 -13.24 -2.24
C PHE A 261 6.96 -14.47 -1.53
N GLU A 262 5.93 -14.26 -0.68
CA GLU A 262 5.15 -15.37 -0.11
C GLU A 262 4.51 -16.24 -1.18
N GLN A 263 3.97 -15.64 -2.25
CA GLN A 263 3.35 -16.40 -3.35
C GLN A 263 4.40 -17.15 -4.17
N ILE A 264 5.55 -16.53 -4.46
CA ILE A 264 6.68 -17.18 -5.13
C ILE A 264 7.11 -18.40 -4.31
N ALA A 265 7.36 -18.20 -3.01
CA ALA A 265 7.79 -19.29 -2.13
C ALA A 265 6.78 -20.45 -2.10
N ARG A 266 5.49 -20.19 -2.08
CA ARG A 266 4.44 -21.24 -2.10
C ARG A 266 4.37 -22.02 -3.42
N ASN A 267 4.75 -21.39 -4.53
CA ASN A 267 4.63 -22.00 -5.85
C ASN A 267 5.90 -22.74 -6.29
N HIS A 268 7.04 -22.42 -5.68
CA HIS A 268 8.35 -22.95 -6.08
C HIS A 268 8.95 -23.92 -5.06
N TYR A 269 8.49 -23.88 -3.81
CA TYR A 269 8.94 -24.74 -2.71
C TYR A 269 7.76 -25.45 -2.04
#